data_58a756b48f94d2b72203e07deb783e5b
#
_entry.id   58a756b48f94d2b72203e07deb783e5b
#
_cell.length_a   1.000
_cell.length_b   1.000
_cell.length_c   1.000
_cell.angle_alpha   90.00
_cell.angle_beta   90.00
_cell.angle_gamma   90.00
#
_symmetry.space_group_name_H-M   'P 1'
#
loop_
_entity.id
_entity.type
_entity.pdbx_description
1 polymer ?
#
loop_
_entity_poly.entity_id
_entity_poly.type
_entity_poly.pdbx_seq_one_letter_code
_entity_poly.pdbx_strand_id
1 'polypeptide(L)'
;MNKFVKYQLNLKKILLFSLLLILVPTIAIQNCFFYYTAEKSSTKFQEQLASEVSARVYEKVLQFFEVSQLVIKYNAEQFSIGILDTNFPKEIQKNFLLQLKQQPMLTFLSIGTANGEYFAASRPPLGDDKTLRILQSTIKENRVMYLYRVEEDNKLTNIMSVGNPNFDARIRPWFKTAVEVNKPAWYNAYRYAINDPKGAYNAMGIGMATPLYNNSKEFLGVLTADVSLVQLSNLLANITKDNGGIAFLFDEEGYLLATSSLEKQYELIGDKTVRIKAIESTNSLISSASKIILNNKNNSQVKTVKVLNKENYLLYSWQYTLPDGPTITIASMLPKSQFDEPFRNIFINIILFSIVILTLGFILSMFISNWVSRPLVELGIWATKLGRGEWEETKHQDSLISEVESLSSSLQFMADNIKHNTINLENEVTKRTQELQQLNSKLEKLSNTDGLTAIANRRFFDEIIIQEVSRAKRKKVPLGLIIMDIDYFKKYNDLYGHQAGDNCLIVFANTIKENLKRKSDFIARYGGEEFVVIVPDSNKENILEFANILREKISNLNIQHELSEFGKITASFGVASIIPNEDTSEIELISLADKALYKAKENGRNKVEFLS
;
A
#
# COMPACT_ATOMS: atom_id res chain seq x y z
N MET A 1 -17.10 56.72 40.23
CA MET A 1 -15.98 55.94 40.80
C MET A 1 -16.09 54.50 40.34
N ASN A 2 -15.34 54.16 39.30
CA ASN A 2 -15.37 52.84 38.66
C ASN A 2 -14.69 51.82 39.56
N LYS A 3 -15.43 50.82 40.03
CA LYS A 3 -14.89 49.60 40.62
C LYS A 3 -14.27 48.74 39.51
N PHE A 4 -12.97 48.89 39.30
CA PHE A 4 -12.18 47.88 38.60
C PHE A 4 -12.11 46.65 39.52
N VAL A 5 -12.86 45.63 39.20
CA VAL A 5 -12.66 44.30 39.77
C VAL A 5 -11.28 43.82 39.28
N LYS A 6 -10.26 43.93 40.16
CA LYS A 6 -8.94 43.35 39.91
C LYS A 6 -9.11 41.81 39.92
N TYR A 7 -9.24 41.19 38.76
CA TYR A 7 -9.05 39.74 38.62
C TYR A 7 -7.58 39.43 38.92
N GLN A 8 -7.30 39.00 40.15
CA GLN A 8 -5.98 38.44 40.47
C GLN A 8 -5.89 37.04 39.87
N LEU A 9 -5.19 36.95 38.74
CA LEU A 9 -4.86 35.63 38.16
C LEU A 9 -3.79 34.97 39.02
N ASN A 10 -4.04 33.76 39.45
CA ASN A 10 -3.08 32.94 40.18
C ASN A 10 -1.84 32.69 39.30
N LEU A 11 -0.63 32.87 39.84
CA LEU A 11 0.67 32.68 39.17
C LEU A 11 0.73 31.35 38.40
N LYS A 12 0.18 30.30 39.01
CA LYS A 12 0.05 28.98 38.39
C LYS A 12 -0.74 29.02 37.08
N LYS A 13 -1.84 29.77 37.03
CA LYS A 13 -2.63 29.93 35.81
C LYS A 13 -1.90 30.77 34.75
N ILE A 14 -1.19 31.84 35.20
CA ILE A 14 -0.43 32.69 34.28
C ILE A 14 0.69 31.88 33.60
N LEU A 15 1.47 31.11 34.35
CA LEU A 15 2.53 30.25 33.81
C LEU A 15 1.99 29.20 32.86
N LEU A 16 0.89 28.55 33.23
CA LEU A 16 0.25 27.53 32.38
C LEU A 16 -0.29 28.15 31.08
N PHE A 17 -0.98 29.30 31.18
CA PHE A 17 -1.49 30.02 30.03
C PHE A 17 -0.39 30.59 29.12
N SER A 18 0.68 31.15 29.70
CA SER A 18 1.77 31.71 28.89
C SER A 18 2.50 30.65 28.07
N LEU A 19 2.70 29.47 28.64
CA LEU A 19 3.35 28.35 27.92
C LEU A 19 2.44 27.76 26.84
N LEU A 20 1.15 27.62 27.13
CA LEU A 20 0.16 27.20 26.13
C LEU A 20 -0.03 28.25 25.03
N LEU A 21 0.02 29.55 25.37
CA LEU A 21 -0.11 30.65 24.40
C LEU A 21 1.04 30.65 23.37
N ILE A 22 2.21 30.14 23.74
CA ILE A 22 3.33 29.97 22.80
C ILE A 22 3.24 28.64 22.08
N LEU A 23 2.97 27.54 22.79
CA LEU A 23 3.03 26.19 22.27
C LEU A 23 1.92 25.91 21.24
N VAL A 24 0.69 26.34 21.53
CA VAL A 24 -0.46 26.09 20.63
C VAL A 24 -0.32 26.82 19.30
N PRO A 25 -0.03 28.14 19.25
CA PRO A 25 0.20 28.81 17.97
C PRO A 25 1.40 28.27 17.21
N THR A 26 2.49 27.93 17.90
CA THR A 26 3.69 27.39 17.28
C THR A 26 3.38 26.07 16.58
N ILE A 27 2.69 25.14 17.25
CA ILE A 27 2.27 23.85 16.66
C ILE A 27 1.25 24.09 15.54
N ALA A 28 0.31 25.03 15.72
CA ALA A 28 -0.66 25.37 14.67
C ALA A 28 0.02 25.93 13.41
N ILE A 29 0.97 26.84 13.56
CA ILE A 29 1.76 27.41 12.47
C ILE A 29 2.59 26.30 11.81
N GLN A 30 3.25 25.45 12.61
CA GLN A 30 4.03 24.33 12.11
C GLN A 30 3.17 23.35 11.33
N ASN A 31 2.00 22.95 11.85
CA ASN A 31 1.07 22.07 11.15
C ASN A 31 0.53 22.71 9.86
N CYS A 32 0.22 24.00 9.89
CA CYS A 32 -0.20 24.73 8.69
C CYS A 32 0.91 24.78 7.63
N PHE A 33 2.14 25.04 8.04
CA PHE A 33 3.31 25.02 7.16
C PHE A 33 3.56 23.62 6.58
N PHE A 34 3.49 22.57 7.40
CA PHE A 34 3.61 21.18 6.95
C PHE A 34 2.48 20.80 6.01
N TYR A 35 1.23 21.19 6.32
CA TYR A 35 0.10 20.94 5.44
C TYR A 35 0.32 21.57 4.06
N TYR A 36 0.67 22.86 4.03
CA TYR A 36 0.93 23.58 2.79
C TYR A 36 2.09 22.97 1.99
N THR A 37 3.18 22.63 2.68
CA THR A 37 4.36 22.03 2.04
C THR A 37 4.06 20.61 1.57
N ALA A 38 3.33 19.81 2.36
CA ALA A 38 2.92 18.46 2.01
C ALA A 38 1.96 18.48 0.82
N GLU A 39 0.97 19.38 0.77
CA GLU A 39 0.04 19.52 -0.35
C GLU A 39 0.79 19.88 -1.64
N LYS A 40 1.70 20.84 -1.57
CA LYS A 40 2.52 21.23 -2.72
C LYS A 40 3.45 20.10 -3.18
N SER A 41 4.09 19.42 -2.24
CA SER A 41 4.96 18.27 -2.52
C SER A 41 4.17 17.08 -3.04
N SER A 42 3.00 16.80 -2.47
CA SER A 42 2.08 15.78 -2.93
C SER A 42 1.67 16.03 -4.37
N THR A 43 1.20 17.24 -4.69
CA THR A 43 0.78 17.57 -6.04
C THR A 43 1.92 17.39 -7.05
N LYS A 44 3.13 17.86 -6.72
CA LYS A 44 4.31 17.69 -7.58
C LYS A 44 4.69 16.22 -7.75
N PHE A 45 4.66 15.47 -6.65
CA PHE A 45 4.94 14.04 -6.67
C PHE A 45 3.90 13.25 -7.48
N GLN A 46 2.62 13.58 -7.32
CA GLN A 46 1.52 12.99 -8.10
C GLN A 46 1.71 13.22 -9.60
N GLU A 47 2.02 14.47 -9.99
CA GLU A 47 2.27 14.81 -11.40
C GLU A 47 3.50 14.08 -11.92
N GLN A 48 4.57 14.01 -11.15
CA GLN A 48 5.79 13.31 -11.53
C GLN A 48 5.56 11.80 -11.70
N LEU A 49 4.92 11.16 -10.73
CA LEU A 49 4.65 9.72 -10.77
C LEU A 49 3.65 9.37 -11.87
N ALA A 50 2.60 10.17 -12.02
CA ALA A 50 1.65 9.99 -13.10
C ALA A 50 2.30 10.22 -14.47
N SER A 51 3.21 11.19 -14.60
CA SER A 51 4.02 11.38 -15.79
C SER A 51 4.92 10.18 -16.09
N GLU A 52 5.55 9.61 -15.07
CA GLU A 52 6.40 8.41 -15.21
C GLU A 52 5.60 7.18 -15.66
N VAL A 53 4.45 6.92 -15.02
CA VAL A 53 3.56 5.82 -15.42
C VAL A 53 3.09 6.02 -16.85
N SER A 54 2.70 7.25 -17.19
CA SER A 54 2.21 7.60 -18.51
C SER A 54 3.32 7.51 -19.58
N ALA A 55 4.54 7.95 -19.24
CA ALA A 55 5.70 7.79 -20.12
C ALA A 55 6.02 6.30 -20.34
N ARG A 56 5.90 5.47 -19.31
CA ARG A 56 6.05 4.01 -19.44
C ARG A 56 5.01 3.40 -20.38
N VAL A 57 3.74 3.86 -20.29
CA VAL A 57 2.70 3.46 -21.26
C VAL A 57 3.14 3.83 -22.66
N TYR A 58 3.56 5.08 -22.86
CA TYR A 58 4.02 5.57 -24.17
C TYR A 58 5.18 4.74 -24.71
N GLU A 59 6.26 4.59 -23.95
CA GLU A 59 7.44 3.81 -24.37
C GLU A 59 7.11 2.34 -24.69
N LYS A 60 6.26 1.72 -23.86
CA LYS A 60 5.87 0.32 -24.11
C LYS A 60 5.01 0.17 -25.35
N VAL A 61 4.16 1.14 -25.64
CA VAL A 61 3.40 1.17 -26.90
C VAL A 61 4.33 1.37 -28.09
N LEU A 62 5.33 2.26 -28.01
CA LEU A 62 6.33 2.42 -29.06
C LEU A 62 7.10 1.13 -29.32
N GLN A 63 7.63 0.51 -28.25
CA GLN A 63 8.32 -0.79 -28.35
C GLN A 63 7.45 -1.85 -29.00
N PHE A 64 6.15 -1.83 -28.73
CA PHE A 64 5.20 -2.77 -29.32
C PHE A 64 5.12 -2.61 -30.86
N PHE A 65 5.15 -1.39 -31.36
CA PHE A 65 5.16 -1.12 -32.79
C PHE A 65 6.54 -1.30 -33.44
N GLU A 66 7.62 -0.95 -32.75
CA GLU A 66 8.99 -1.07 -33.27
C GLU A 66 9.36 -2.50 -33.64
N VAL A 67 8.82 -3.51 -32.93
CA VAL A 67 9.08 -4.91 -33.23
C VAL A 67 8.66 -5.27 -34.66
N SER A 68 7.49 -4.79 -35.10
CA SER A 68 7.02 -5.04 -36.47
C SER A 68 7.96 -4.42 -37.51
N GLN A 69 8.47 -3.22 -37.25
CA GLN A 69 9.42 -2.54 -38.16
C GLN A 69 10.74 -3.29 -38.29
N LEU A 70 11.32 -3.69 -37.14
CA LEU A 70 12.58 -4.43 -37.10
C LEU A 70 12.45 -5.76 -37.83
N VAL A 71 11.38 -6.49 -37.59
CA VAL A 71 11.15 -7.80 -38.20
C VAL A 71 10.89 -7.67 -39.69
N ILE A 72 10.12 -6.68 -40.13
CA ILE A 72 9.90 -6.41 -41.55
C ILE A 72 11.23 -6.08 -42.23
N LYS A 73 12.02 -5.19 -41.68
CA LYS A 73 13.32 -4.80 -42.23
C LYS A 73 14.25 -6.01 -42.37
N TYR A 74 14.37 -6.79 -41.30
CA TYR A 74 15.21 -7.98 -41.25
C TYR A 74 14.80 -9.01 -42.29
N ASN A 75 13.51 -9.34 -42.40
CA ASN A 75 13.02 -10.32 -43.35
C ASN A 75 13.10 -9.81 -44.80
N ALA A 76 12.80 -8.52 -45.06
CA ALA A 76 12.94 -7.94 -46.40
C ALA A 76 14.38 -8.02 -46.90
N GLU A 77 15.36 -7.79 -46.03
CA GLU A 77 16.77 -7.95 -46.34
C GLU A 77 17.10 -9.42 -46.66
N GLN A 78 16.61 -10.40 -45.92
CA GLN A 78 16.80 -11.83 -46.22
C GLN A 78 16.25 -12.23 -47.60
N PHE A 79 15.09 -11.69 -47.99
CA PHE A 79 14.56 -11.89 -49.32
C PHE A 79 15.43 -11.20 -50.38
N SER A 80 15.92 -10.00 -50.15
CA SER A 80 16.73 -9.25 -51.09
C SER A 80 18.07 -9.92 -51.41
N ILE A 81 18.69 -10.58 -50.43
CA ILE A 81 19.96 -11.30 -50.57
C ILE A 81 19.80 -12.79 -50.90
N GLY A 82 18.55 -13.25 -51.05
CA GLY A 82 18.25 -14.60 -51.49
C GLY A 82 18.35 -15.70 -50.40
N ILE A 83 18.42 -15.32 -49.11
CA ILE A 83 18.37 -16.29 -48.02
C ILE A 83 16.95 -16.87 -47.89
N LEU A 84 15.94 -16.04 -48.09
CA LEU A 84 14.55 -16.49 -48.20
C LEU A 84 14.09 -16.34 -49.65
N ASP A 85 13.38 -17.36 -50.14
CA ASP A 85 12.87 -17.39 -51.50
C ASP A 85 11.40 -17.84 -51.47
N THR A 86 10.54 -17.14 -52.18
CA THR A 86 9.09 -17.45 -52.30
C THR A 86 8.81 -18.81 -52.90
N ASN A 87 9.76 -19.41 -53.61
CA ASN A 87 9.67 -20.78 -54.12
C ASN A 87 9.80 -21.84 -53.03
N PHE A 88 10.28 -21.49 -51.84
CA PHE A 88 10.47 -22.39 -50.71
C PHE A 88 9.61 -21.96 -49.49
N PRO A 89 8.28 -22.01 -49.61
CA PRO A 89 7.37 -21.48 -48.56
C PRO A 89 7.53 -22.16 -47.18
N LYS A 90 7.95 -23.41 -47.14
CA LYS A 90 8.19 -24.15 -45.89
C LYS A 90 9.36 -23.55 -45.10
N GLU A 91 10.40 -23.08 -45.78
CA GLU A 91 11.55 -22.44 -45.17
C GLU A 91 11.18 -21.05 -44.61
N ILE A 92 10.38 -20.30 -45.37
CA ILE A 92 9.81 -19.02 -44.92
C ILE A 92 8.98 -19.23 -43.65
N GLN A 93 8.06 -20.18 -43.66
CA GLN A 93 7.19 -20.48 -42.53
C GLN A 93 7.99 -20.94 -41.30
N LYS A 94 9.04 -21.75 -41.47
CA LYS A 94 9.94 -22.15 -40.40
C LYS A 94 10.68 -20.94 -39.80
N ASN A 95 11.17 -20.05 -40.64
CA ASN A 95 11.83 -18.81 -40.21
C ASN A 95 10.85 -17.93 -39.41
N PHE A 96 9.65 -17.72 -39.94
CA PHE A 96 8.60 -16.94 -39.25
C PHE A 96 8.21 -17.55 -37.90
N LEU A 97 8.12 -18.87 -37.78
CA LEU A 97 7.85 -19.58 -36.53
C LEU A 97 8.94 -19.29 -35.48
N LEU A 98 10.21 -19.34 -35.89
CA LEU A 98 11.33 -19.08 -34.99
C LEU A 98 11.30 -17.63 -34.48
N GLN A 99 11.00 -16.68 -35.38
CA GLN A 99 10.88 -15.27 -35.00
C GLN A 99 9.69 -15.02 -34.07
N LEU A 100 8.52 -15.63 -34.33
CA LEU A 100 7.36 -15.52 -33.45
C LEU A 100 7.61 -16.13 -32.07
N LYS A 101 8.43 -17.19 -31.96
CA LYS A 101 8.84 -17.73 -30.65
C LYS A 101 9.64 -16.71 -29.83
N GLN A 102 10.51 -15.96 -30.50
CA GLN A 102 11.36 -14.95 -29.86
C GLN A 102 10.65 -13.61 -29.63
N GLN A 103 9.62 -13.31 -30.43
CA GLN A 103 8.91 -12.03 -30.40
C GLN A 103 7.44 -12.26 -29.98
N PRO A 104 7.14 -12.32 -28.67
CA PRO A 104 5.79 -12.61 -28.18
C PRO A 104 4.77 -11.51 -28.51
N MET A 105 5.22 -10.32 -28.87
CA MET A 105 4.35 -9.19 -29.25
C MET A 105 3.77 -9.34 -30.66
N LEU A 106 4.42 -10.12 -31.53
CA LEU A 106 3.92 -10.35 -32.88
C LEU A 106 2.80 -11.38 -32.90
N THR A 107 1.79 -11.10 -33.70
CA THR A 107 0.64 -11.99 -33.94
C THR A 107 0.81 -12.75 -35.26
N PHE A 108 1.22 -12.07 -36.32
CA PHE A 108 1.47 -12.65 -37.64
C PHE A 108 2.79 -12.20 -38.20
N LEU A 109 3.46 -13.13 -38.85
CA LEU A 109 4.43 -12.88 -39.91
C LEU A 109 3.92 -13.59 -41.16
N SER A 110 3.74 -12.82 -42.25
CA SER A 110 3.17 -13.40 -43.45
C SER A 110 3.73 -12.78 -44.72
N ILE A 111 3.63 -13.55 -45.79
CA ILE A 111 3.93 -13.12 -47.13
C ILE A 111 2.75 -13.46 -48.06
N GLY A 112 2.32 -12.47 -48.82
CA GLY A 112 1.48 -12.66 -49.99
C GLY A 112 2.33 -12.55 -51.22
N THR A 113 2.37 -13.57 -52.03
CA THR A 113 3.17 -13.59 -53.24
C THR A 113 2.55 -12.75 -54.36
N ALA A 114 3.31 -12.40 -55.35
CA ALA A 114 2.84 -11.68 -56.54
C ALA A 114 1.68 -12.44 -57.25
N ASN A 115 1.66 -13.77 -57.14
CA ASN A 115 0.60 -14.62 -57.66
C ASN A 115 -0.61 -14.71 -56.76
N GLY A 116 -0.61 -14.06 -55.58
CA GLY A 116 -1.72 -14.04 -54.63
C GLY A 116 -1.78 -15.25 -53.70
N GLU A 117 -0.74 -16.08 -53.66
CA GLU A 117 -0.61 -17.11 -52.62
C GLU A 117 -0.26 -16.46 -51.27
N TYR A 118 -0.52 -17.19 -50.19
CA TYR A 118 -0.32 -16.68 -48.83
C TYR A 118 0.35 -17.72 -47.94
N PHE A 119 1.41 -17.31 -47.27
CA PHE A 119 2.14 -18.11 -46.29
C PHE A 119 2.37 -17.32 -45.04
N ALA A 120 1.98 -17.88 -43.91
CA ALA A 120 2.11 -17.19 -42.65
C ALA A 120 2.41 -18.12 -41.48
N ALA A 121 3.08 -17.58 -40.49
CA ALA A 121 3.08 -18.08 -39.14
C ALA A 121 2.32 -17.12 -38.22
N SER A 122 1.61 -17.63 -37.24
CA SER A 122 0.81 -16.80 -36.35
C SER A 122 0.74 -17.34 -34.92
N ARG A 123 0.45 -16.42 -34.03
CA ARG A 123 0.07 -16.63 -32.64
C ARG A 123 -1.41 -16.26 -32.47
N PRO A 124 -2.28 -17.17 -32.01
CA PRO A 124 -3.69 -16.80 -31.82
C PRO A 124 -3.82 -15.66 -30.81
N PRO A 125 -4.50 -14.56 -31.16
CA PRO A 125 -4.65 -13.42 -30.27
C PRO A 125 -5.60 -13.65 -29.10
N LEU A 126 -6.60 -14.53 -29.28
CA LEU A 126 -7.62 -14.85 -28.28
C LEU A 126 -7.52 -16.31 -27.82
N GLY A 127 -8.12 -16.61 -26.68
CA GLY A 127 -8.15 -17.96 -26.09
C GLY A 127 -6.87 -18.30 -25.31
N ASP A 128 -6.90 -19.45 -24.64
CA ASP A 128 -5.80 -19.92 -23.77
C ASP A 128 -4.74 -20.71 -24.55
N ASP A 129 -5.12 -21.28 -25.72
CA ASP A 129 -4.20 -22.01 -26.59
C ASP A 129 -3.29 -21.03 -27.34
N LYS A 130 -2.10 -20.84 -26.83
CA LYS A 130 -1.05 -19.96 -27.40
C LYS A 130 -0.09 -20.69 -28.34
N THR A 131 -0.37 -21.94 -28.71
CA THR A 131 0.45 -22.66 -29.68
C THR A 131 0.50 -21.92 -31.01
N LEU A 132 1.70 -21.86 -31.59
CA LEU A 132 1.89 -21.22 -32.89
C LEU A 132 1.19 -22.04 -33.98
N ARG A 133 0.83 -21.36 -35.04
CA ARG A 133 0.09 -21.94 -36.17
C ARG A 133 0.69 -21.49 -37.49
N ILE A 134 0.56 -22.35 -38.48
CA ILE A 134 0.89 -22.05 -39.88
C ILE A 134 -0.40 -21.83 -40.64
N LEU A 135 -0.40 -20.82 -41.49
CA LEU A 135 -1.46 -20.58 -42.45
C LEU A 135 -0.87 -20.64 -43.85
N GLN A 136 -1.59 -21.25 -44.75
CA GLN A 136 -1.24 -21.23 -46.16
C GLN A 136 -2.45 -21.22 -47.05
N SER A 137 -2.32 -20.61 -48.19
CA SER A 137 -3.27 -20.64 -49.31
C SER A 137 -2.50 -20.66 -50.62
N THR A 138 -2.65 -21.70 -51.36
CA THR A 138 -1.91 -21.91 -52.63
C THR A 138 -2.85 -22.03 -53.83
N ILE A 139 -2.34 -21.68 -55.00
CA ILE A 139 -3.08 -21.82 -56.26
C ILE A 139 -3.42 -23.30 -56.51
N LYS A 140 -2.50 -24.22 -56.17
CA LYS A 140 -2.68 -25.68 -56.35
C LYS A 140 -3.86 -26.20 -55.54
N GLU A 141 -4.19 -25.57 -54.43
CA GLU A 141 -5.29 -25.95 -53.52
C GLU A 141 -6.49 -25.01 -53.68
N ASN A 142 -6.72 -24.48 -54.87
CA ASN A 142 -7.83 -23.57 -55.19
C ASN A 142 -7.90 -22.35 -54.25
N ARG A 143 -6.76 -21.88 -53.80
CA ARG A 143 -6.64 -20.78 -52.86
C ARG A 143 -7.49 -20.95 -51.58
N VAL A 144 -7.64 -22.18 -51.12
CA VAL A 144 -8.26 -22.48 -49.81
C VAL A 144 -7.26 -22.12 -48.74
N MET A 145 -7.72 -21.39 -47.71
CA MET A 145 -6.89 -21.06 -46.55
C MET A 145 -6.89 -22.24 -45.57
N TYR A 146 -5.73 -22.84 -45.38
CA TYR A 146 -5.55 -23.88 -44.39
C TYR A 146 -4.86 -23.34 -43.15
N LEU A 147 -5.36 -23.74 -41.98
CA LEU A 147 -4.80 -23.46 -40.67
C LEU A 147 -4.26 -24.74 -40.05
N TYR A 148 -2.97 -24.77 -39.75
CA TYR A 148 -2.28 -25.91 -39.16
C TYR A 148 -1.81 -25.60 -37.75
N ARG A 149 -1.86 -26.57 -36.85
CA ARG A 149 -1.21 -26.52 -35.55
C ARG A 149 0.27 -26.87 -35.69
N VAL A 150 1.10 -26.18 -34.92
CA VAL A 150 2.55 -26.45 -34.84
C VAL A 150 2.81 -27.11 -33.49
N GLU A 151 3.44 -28.28 -33.49
CA GLU A 151 3.88 -28.94 -32.27
C GLU A 151 5.23 -28.37 -31.76
N GLU A 152 5.65 -28.79 -30.57
CA GLU A 152 6.89 -28.32 -29.93
C GLU A 152 8.14 -28.62 -30.77
N ASP A 153 8.13 -29.73 -31.54
CA ASP A 153 9.20 -30.12 -32.47
C ASP A 153 9.16 -29.41 -33.84
N ASN A 154 8.29 -28.38 -33.98
CA ASN A 154 8.02 -27.64 -35.21
C ASN A 154 7.40 -28.49 -36.34
N LYS A 155 6.89 -29.68 -36.06
CA LYS A 155 6.13 -30.42 -37.06
C LYS A 155 4.73 -29.86 -37.22
N LEU A 156 4.27 -29.82 -38.47
CA LEU A 156 2.88 -29.52 -38.78
C LEU A 156 2.05 -30.77 -38.49
N THR A 157 1.11 -30.62 -37.60
CA THR A 157 0.09 -31.66 -37.35
C THR A 157 -1.24 -31.28 -37.98
N ASN A 158 -2.31 -31.74 -37.46
CA ASN A 158 -3.66 -31.68 -38.01
C ASN A 158 -4.07 -30.31 -38.57
N ILE A 159 -4.77 -30.32 -39.67
CA ILE A 159 -5.53 -29.18 -40.17
C ILE A 159 -6.58 -28.83 -39.11
N MET A 160 -6.46 -27.64 -38.55
CA MET A 160 -7.39 -27.15 -37.53
C MET A 160 -8.64 -26.54 -38.15
N SER A 161 -8.46 -25.92 -39.32
CA SER A 161 -9.53 -25.24 -40.02
C SER A 161 -9.23 -25.17 -41.52
N VAL A 162 -10.30 -25.23 -42.28
CA VAL A 162 -10.31 -25.03 -43.73
C VAL A 162 -11.20 -23.84 -44.03
N GLY A 163 -10.62 -22.82 -44.61
CA GLY A 163 -11.33 -21.58 -44.97
C GLY A 163 -12.09 -21.72 -46.31
N ASN A 164 -12.68 -20.62 -46.71
CA ASN A 164 -13.35 -20.55 -48.01
C ASN A 164 -12.32 -20.58 -49.16
N PRO A 165 -12.69 -21.12 -50.33
CA PRO A 165 -11.85 -21.04 -51.52
C PRO A 165 -11.68 -19.59 -52.01
N ASN A 166 -10.73 -19.39 -52.93
CA ASN A 166 -10.44 -18.11 -53.58
C ASN A 166 -9.87 -17.02 -52.64
N PHE A 167 -9.20 -17.39 -51.57
CA PHE A 167 -8.44 -16.42 -50.81
C PHE A 167 -7.32 -15.86 -51.70
N ASP A 168 -7.30 -14.56 -51.90
CA ASP A 168 -6.26 -13.84 -52.62
C ASP A 168 -5.60 -12.81 -51.70
N ALA A 169 -4.30 -12.96 -51.50
CA ALA A 169 -3.54 -12.02 -50.66
C ALA A 169 -3.56 -10.59 -51.21
N ARG A 170 -3.63 -10.45 -52.55
CA ARG A 170 -3.55 -9.14 -53.23
C ARG A 170 -4.73 -8.22 -52.96
N ILE A 171 -5.88 -8.74 -52.59
CA ILE A 171 -7.07 -7.93 -52.26
C ILE A 171 -7.07 -7.45 -50.81
N ARG A 172 -6.14 -7.92 -49.99
CA ARG A 172 -6.07 -7.60 -48.57
C ARG A 172 -5.54 -6.15 -48.36
N PRO A 173 -6.02 -5.45 -47.33
CA PRO A 173 -5.61 -4.07 -47.07
C PRO A 173 -4.09 -3.87 -47.00
N TRP A 174 -3.38 -4.73 -46.26
CA TRP A 174 -1.95 -4.68 -46.12
C TRP A 174 -1.18 -4.84 -47.46
N PHE A 175 -1.67 -5.71 -48.36
CA PHE A 175 -1.05 -5.90 -49.65
C PHE A 175 -1.21 -4.65 -50.53
N LYS A 176 -2.43 -4.12 -50.58
CA LYS A 176 -2.75 -2.91 -51.35
C LYS A 176 -1.93 -1.72 -50.85
N THR A 177 -1.90 -1.49 -49.54
CA THR A 177 -1.12 -0.39 -48.95
C THR A 177 0.35 -0.49 -49.32
N ALA A 178 0.98 -1.66 -49.21
CA ALA A 178 2.40 -1.82 -49.55
C ALA A 178 2.68 -1.60 -51.03
N VAL A 179 1.80 -2.05 -51.92
CA VAL A 179 1.95 -1.85 -53.37
C VAL A 179 1.73 -0.39 -53.77
N GLU A 180 0.71 0.27 -53.19
CA GLU A 180 0.40 1.69 -53.47
C GLU A 180 1.50 2.62 -53.00
N VAL A 181 2.01 2.40 -51.77
CA VAL A 181 3.07 3.24 -51.18
C VAL A 181 4.44 2.89 -51.75
N ASN A 182 4.63 1.68 -52.23
CA ASN A 182 5.87 1.12 -52.81
C ASN A 182 7.10 1.25 -51.89
N LYS A 183 6.89 1.17 -50.58
CA LYS A 183 7.90 1.14 -49.50
C LYS A 183 7.28 0.56 -48.24
N PRO A 184 8.08 0.25 -47.20
CA PRO A 184 7.51 -0.19 -45.92
C PRO A 184 6.51 0.82 -45.40
N ALA A 185 5.29 0.40 -45.14
CA ALA A 185 4.21 1.27 -44.65
C ALA A 185 3.30 0.56 -43.67
N TRP A 186 2.77 1.31 -42.71
CA TRP A 186 1.72 0.85 -41.82
C TRP A 186 0.37 0.93 -42.53
N TYR A 187 -0.46 -0.13 -42.34
CA TYR A 187 -1.83 -0.15 -42.80
C TYR A 187 -2.80 -0.01 -41.62
N ASN A 188 -4.00 0.49 -41.92
CA ASN A 188 -5.04 0.71 -40.92
C ASN A 188 -5.49 -0.60 -40.26
N ALA A 189 -5.89 -0.49 -38.98
CA ALA A 189 -6.38 -1.62 -38.24
C ALA A 189 -7.58 -2.29 -38.94
N TYR A 190 -7.52 -3.60 -39.09
CA TYR A 190 -8.58 -4.41 -39.71
C TYR A 190 -8.80 -5.71 -38.94
N ARG A 191 -9.98 -6.32 -39.12
CA ARG A 191 -10.29 -7.62 -38.53
C ARG A 191 -9.61 -8.75 -39.33
N TYR A 192 -9.00 -9.68 -38.61
CA TYR A 192 -8.43 -10.87 -39.25
C TYR A 192 -9.52 -11.71 -39.93
N ALA A 193 -9.28 -12.09 -41.19
CA ALA A 193 -10.21 -12.90 -41.97
C ALA A 193 -9.79 -14.38 -41.95
N ILE A 194 -9.69 -14.94 -40.77
CA ILE A 194 -9.31 -16.34 -40.57
C ILE A 194 -10.50 -17.07 -39.97
N ASN A 195 -10.92 -18.10 -40.67
CA ASN A 195 -11.95 -19.00 -40.18
C ASN A 195 -11.32 -19.94 -39.13
N ASP A 196 -11.60 -19.71 -37.88
CA ASP A 196 -11.21 -20.59 -36.78
C ASP A 196 -12.46 -20.94 -35.96
N PRO A 197 -12.80 -22.24 -35.85
CA PRO A 197 -14.02 -22.67 -35.15
C PRO A 197 -14.10 -22.23 -33.69
N LYS A 198 -12.96 -22.00 -33.05
CA LYS A 198 -12.86 -21.51 -31.67
C LYS A 198 -12.85 -19.97 -31.57
N GLY A 199 -12.88 -19.27 -32.70
CA GLY A 199 -12.86 -17.80 -32.73
C GLY A 199 -11.57 -17.16 -32.24
N ALA A 200 -10.45 -17.91 -32.20
CA ALA A 200 -9.17 -17.41 -31.67
C ALA A 200 -8.58 -16.23 -32.47
N TYR A 201 -9.08 -16.03 -33.71
CA TYR A 201 -8.71 -14.92 -34.58
C TYR A 201 -9.82 -13.85 -34.74
N ASN A 202 -10.86 -13.89 -33.92
CA ASN A 202 -11.90 -12.85 -33.91
C ASN A 202 -11.38 -11.59 -33.23
N ALA A 203 -10.32 -11.03 -33.77
CA ALA A 203 -9.62 -9.86 -33.26
C ALA A 203 -9.25 -8.92 -34.39
N MET A 204 -8.97 -7.68 -34.06
CA MET A 204 -8.35 -6.72 -34.96
C MET A 204 -6.84 -6.70 -34.76
N GLY A 205 -6.14 -6.40 -35.83
CA GLY A 205 -4.71 -6.16 -35.82
C GLY A 205 -4.33 -4.95 -36.67
N ILE A 206 -3.14 -4.45 -36.42
CA ILE A 206 -2.46 -3.42 -37.20
C ILE A 206 -1.04 -3.93 -37.46
N GLY A 207 -0.46 -3.58 -38.55
CA GLY A 207 0.87 -4.05 -38.86
C GLY A 207 1.56 -3.22 -39.93
N MET A 208 2.78 -3.59 -40.19
CA MET A 208 3.58 -3.02 -41.24
C MET A 208 3.69 -3.99 -42.42
N ALA A 209 3.61 -3.47 -43.60
CA ALA A 209 3.79 -4.22 -44.84
C ALA A 209 4.87 -3.60 -45.72
N THR A 210 5.60 -4.42 -46.45
CA THR A 210 6.62 -3.98 -47.38
C THR A 210 6.57 -4.78 -48.67
N PRO A 211 6.67 -4.14 -49.83
CA PRO A 211 6.85 -4.86 -51.09
C PRO A 211 8.23 -5.52 -51.12
N LEU A 212 8.28 -6.71 -51.65
CA LEU A 212 9.51 -7.48 -51.82
C LEU A 212 9.89 -7.55 -53.29
N TYR A 213 11.16 -7.37 -53.52
CA TYR A 213 11.77 -7.47 -54.86
C TYR A 213 12.99 -8.41 -54.78
N ASN A 214 13.23 -9.16 -55.85
CA ASN A 214 14.46 -9.92 -55.95
C ASN A 214 15.63 -9.01 -56.41
N ASN A 215 16.82 -9.61 -56.54
CA ASN A 215 18.01 -8.92 -57.04
C ASN A 215 17.84 -8.36 -58.47
N SER A 216 16.94 -8.91 -59.27
CA SER A 216 16.60 -8.44 -60.61
C SER A 216 15.51 -7.37 -60.62
N LYS A 217 15.07 -6.89 -59.42
CA LYS A 217 13.98 -5.92 -59.23
C LYS A 217 12.60 -6.45 -59.67
N GLU A 218 12.42 -7.77 -59.76
CA GLU A 218 11.10 -8.34 -60.02
C GLU A 218 10.30 -8.39 -58.72
N PHE A 219 9.03 -8.04 -58.80
CA PHE A 219 8.14 -8.03 -57.64
C PHE A 219 7.81 -9.47 -57.20
N LEU A 220 8.22 -9.83 -56.00
CA LEU A 220 7.98 -11.14 -55.37
C LEU A 220 6.65 -11.21 -54.62
N GLY A 221 6.22 -10.09 -54.06
CA GLY A 221 5.03 -10.03 -53.23
C GLY A 221 5.14 -8.99 -52.13
N VAL A 222 4.38 -9.17 -51.10
CA VAL A 222 4.34 -8.26 -49.93
C VAL A 222 4.51 -9.09 -48.64
N LEU A 223 5.44 -8.65 -47.85
CA LEU A 223 5.70 -9.16 -46.49
C LEU A 223 4.95 -8.32 -45.48
N THR A 224 4.38 -8.95 -44.45
CA THR A 224 3.75 -8.25 -43.32
C THR A 224 4.19 -8.78 -41.95
N ALA A 225 4.19 -7.88 -40.97
CA ALA A 225 4.34 -8.19 -39.56
C ALA A 225 3.23 -7.47 -38.77
N ASP A 226 2.34 -8.27 -38.19
CA ASP A 226 1.13 -7.76 -37.52
C ASP A 226 1.22 -7.94 -36.03
N VAL A 227 0.64 -6.99 -35.33
CA VAL A 227 0.37 -7.03 -33.89
C VAL A 227 -1.12 -7.00 -33.63
N SER A 228 -1.59 -7.77 -32.67
CA SER A 228 -3.00 -7.79 -32.30
C SER A 228 -3.33 -6.65 -31.34
N LEU A 229 -4.43 -5.96 -31.61
CA LEU A 229 -4.96 -4.92 -30.72
C LEU A 229 -5.42 -5.49 -29.35
N VAL A 230 -5.76 -6.78 -29.29
CA VAL A 230 -6.03 -7.48 -28.02
C VAL A 230 -4.77 -7.63 -27.20
N GLN A 231 -3.64 -8.00 -27.81
CA GLN A 231 -2.36 -8.08 -27.09
C GLN A 231 -1.91 -6.69 -26.59
N LEU A 232 -2.12 -5.67 -27.40
CA LEU A 232 -1.86 -4.29 -26.99
C LEU A 232 -2.76 -3.87 -25.84
N SER A 233 -4.05 -4.21 -25.86
CA SER A 233 -4.98 -3.96 -24.76
C SER A 233 -4.54 -4.67 -23.47
N ASN A 234 -4.10 -5.93 -23.57
CA ASN A 234 -3.57 -6.68 -22.41
C ASN A 234 -2.28 -6.05 -21.87
N LEU A 235 -1.40 -5.57 -22.74
CA LEU A 235 -0.21 -4.84 -22.34
C LEU A 235 -0.58 -3.58 -21.54
N LEU A 236 -1.53 -2.79 -22.04
CA LEU A 236 -2.02 -1.60 -21.34
C LEU A 236 -2.64 -1.96 -19.99
N ALA A 237 -3.47 -3.00 -19.94
CA ALA A 237 -4.09 -3.47 -18.71
C ALA A 237 -3.06 -3.87 -17.66
N ASN A 238 -2.00 -4.57 -18.08
CA ASN A 238 -0.92 -4.97 -17.16
C ASN A 238 -0.14 -3.78 -16.60
N ILE A 239 0.10 -2.74 -17.42
CA ILE A 239 0.83 -1.54 -16.97
C ILE A 239 0.00 -0.71 -16.00
N THR A 240 -1.32 -0.65 -16.20
CA THR A 240 -2.21 0.21 -15.42
C THR A 240 -2.84 -0.49 -14.22
N LYS A 241 -2.70 -1.82 -14.11
CA LYS A 241 -3.34 -2.66 -13.09
C LYS A 241 -3.12 -2.16 -11.66
N ASP A 242 -1.88 -1.84 -11.32
CA ASP A 242 -1.49 -1.47 -9.96
C ASP A 242 -1.79 0.00 -9.63
N ASN A 243 -2.07 0.80 -10.66
CA ASN A 243 -2.24 2.25 -10.52
C ASN A 243 -3.71 2.71 -10.65
N GLY A 244 -4.69 1.77 -10.72
CA GLY A 244 -6.11 2.08 -10.85
C GLY A 244 -6.48 2.98 -12.03
N GLY A 245 -5.52 3.20 -12.94
CA GLY A 245 -5.65 4.06 -14.09
C GLY A 245 -6.19 3.35 -15.32
N ILE A 246 -6.48 4.11 -16.34
CA ILE A 246 -6.86 3.64 -17.67
C ILE A 246 -5.90 4.18 -18.71
N ALA A 247 -5.42 3.29 -19.58
CA ALA A 247 -4.68 3.66 -20.78
C ALA A 247 -5.44 3.20 -22.02
N PHE A 248 -5.42 3.99 -23.08
CA PHE A 248 -6.08 3.66 -24.33
C PHE A 248 -5.43 4.36 -25.51
N LEU A 249 -5.65 3.81 -26.69
CA LEU A 249 -5.16 4.34 -27.95
C LEU A 249 -6.32 4.49 -28.93
N PHE A 250 -6.25 5.52 -29.76
CA PHE A 250 -7.12 5.70 -30.90
C PHE A 250 -6.38 6.32 -32.09
N ASP A 251 -6.89 6.09 -33.28
CA ASP A 251 -6.30 6.62 -34.51
C ASP A 251 -6.76 8.08 -34.77
N GLU A 252 -6.25 8.69 -35.85
CA GLU A 252 -6.55 10.07 -36.21
C GLU A 252 -8.03 10.33 -36.56
N GLU A 253 -8.79 9.28 -36.91
CA GLU A 253 -10.23 9.33 -37.13
C GLU A 253 -11.04 9.16 -35.82
N GLY A 254 -10.35 8.91 -34.71
CA GLY A 254 -10.91 8.74 -33.37
C GLY A 254 -11.39 7.32 -33.05
N TYR A 255 -11.10 6.33 -33.89
CA TYR A 255 -11.46 4.95 -33.62
C TYR A 255 -10.52 4.31 -32.60
N LEU A 256 -11.12 3.64 -31.60
CA LEU A 256 -10.40 2.95 -30.55
C LEU A 256 -9.55 1.81 -31.12
N LEU A 257 -8.26 1.83 -30.81
CA LEU A 257 -7.32 0.76 -31.17
C LEU A 257 -7.11 -0.23 -30.03
N ALA A 258 -6.83 0.27 -28.83
CA ALA A 258 -6.59 -0.57 -27.66
C ALA A 258 -6.99 0.17 -26.39
N THR A 259 -7.34 -0.58 -25.35
CA THR A 259 -7.68 -0.04 -24.06
C THR A 259 -7.41 -1.02 -22.93
N SER A 260 -6.96 -0.51 -21.78
CA SER A 260 -6.77 -1.30 -20.57
C SER A 260 -8.07 -1.74 -19.89
N SER A 261 -9.23 -1.17 -20.28
CA SER A 261 -10.54 -1.64 -19.83
C SER A 261 -10.98 -2.94 -20.49
N LEU A 262 -10.21 -3.41 -21.50
CA LEU A 262 -10.47 -4.64 -22.25
C LEU A 262 -11.84 -4.67 -22.96
N GLU A 263 -12.45 -3.50 -23.18
CA GLU A 263 -13.65 -3.41 -24.02
C GLU A 263 -13.32 -3.70 -25.49
N LYS A 264 -14.33 -4.15 -26.24
CA LYS A 264 -14.17 -4.45 -27.66
C LYS A 264 -13.98 -3.16 -28.45
N GLN A 265 -13.10 -3.19 -29.43
CA GLN A 265 -12.80 -2.09 -30.34
C GLN A 265 -13.73 -2.02 -31.56
N TYR A 266 -14.58 -3.02 -31.72
CA TYR A 266 -15.51 -3.13 -32.84
C TYR A 266 -16.76 -3.93 -32.47
N GLU A 267 -17.81 -3.72 -33.23
CA GLU A 267 -19.03 -4.51 -33.21
C GLU A 267 -19.24 -5.20 -34.58
N LEU A 268 -19.96 -6.30 -34.58
CA LEU A 268 -20.39 -6.99 -35.78
C LEU A 268 -21.85 -6.67 -36.02
N ILE A 269 -22.13 -5.99 -37.13
CA ILE A 269 -23.49 -5.73 -37.61
C ILE A 269 -23.69 -6.52 -38.87
N GLY A 270 -24.30 -7.72 -38.74
CA GLY A 270 -24.26 -8.73 -39.79
C GLY A 270 -22.81 -9.16 -40.07
N ASP A 271 -22.40 -9.15 -41.34
CA ASP A 271 -21.02 -9.51 -41.76
C ASP A 271 -20.04 -8.30 -41.73
N LYS A 272 -20.56 -7.11 -41.44
CA LYS A 272 -19.73 -5.89 -41.41
C LYS A 272 -19.13 -5.66 -40.05
N THR A 273 -17.82 -5.36 -40.03
CA THR A 273 -17.11 -4.92 -38.84
C THR A 273 -17.23 -3.40 -38.75
N VAL A 274 -17.86 -2.93 -37.67
CA VAL A 274 -18.00 -1.49 -37.36
C VAL A 274 -17.07 -1.16 -36.21
N ARG A 275 -16.11 -0.26 -36.45
CA ARG A 275 -15.15 0.16 -35.43
C ARG A 275 -15.80 1.15 -34.48
N ILE A 276 -15.47 1.07 -33.19
CA ILE A 276 -16.00 1.93 -32.12
C ILE A 276 -15.11 3.16 -31.98
N LYS A 277 -15.71 4.34 -31.97
CA LYS A 277 -14.98 5.58 -31.67
C LYS A 277 -14.70 5.69 -30.17
N ALA A 278 -13.54 6.20 -29.82
CA ALA A 278 -13.14 6.38 -28.41
C ALA A 278 -14.12 7.32 -27.63
N ILE A 279 -14.76 8.27 -28.32
CA ILE A 279 -15.82 9.12 -27.73
C ILE A 279 -17.11 8.35 -27.41
N GLU A 280 -17.32 7.21 -28.04
CA GLU A 280 -18.50 6.34 -27.89
C GLU A 280 -18.21 5.15 -26.98
N SER A 281 -17.01 5.10 -26.38
CA SER A 281 -16.62 4.05 -25.44
C SER A 281 -17.65 3.91 -24.31
N THR A 282 -17.93 2.65 -23.95
CA THR A 282 -18.77 2.31 -22.80
C THR A 282 -18.13 2.74 -21.48
N ASN A 283 -16.81 2.91 -21.48
CA ASN A 283 -16.07 3.42 -20.34
C ASN A 283 -16.11 4.94 -20.31
N SER A 284 -16.74 5.50 -19.28
CA SER A 284 -16.95 6.94 -19.12
C SER A 284 -15.63 7.74 -19.06
N LEU A 285 -14.55 7.16 -18.56
CA LEU A 285 -13.23 7.80 -18.50
C LEU A 285 -12.66 7.95 -19.91
N ILE A 286 -12.71 6.89 -20.71
CA ILE A 286 -12.23 6.89 -22.10
C ILE A 286 -13.03 7.90 -22.92
N SER A 287 -14.37 7.84 -22.85
CA SER A 287 -15.23 8.76 -23.57
C SER A 287 -14.96 10.22 -23.19
N SER A 288 -14.84 10.51 -21.89
CA SER A 288 -14.56 11.88 -21.40
C SER A 288 -13.18 12.39 -21.82
N ALA A 289 -12.15 11.54 -21.67
CA ALA A 289 -10.79 11.90 -22.07
C ALA A 289 -10.68 12.15 -23.57
N SER A 290 -11.29 11.27 -24.38
CA SER A 290 -11.25 11.38 -25.85
C SER A 290 -11.91 12.68 -26.33
N LYS A 291 -13.03 13.09 -25.73
CA LYS A 291 -13.66 14.39 -26.02
C LYS A 291 -12.72 15.56 -25.74
N ILE A 292 -11.98 15.50 -24.63
CA ILE A 292 -11.04 16.56 -24.26
C ILE A 292 -9.86 16.60 -25.23
N ILE A 293 -9.31 15.43 -25.57
CA ILE A 293 -8.14 15.33 -26.46
C ILE A 293 -8.52 15.81 -27.88
N LEU A 294 -9.64 15.34 -28.42
CA LEU A 294 -10.09 15.69 -29.77
C LEU A 294 -10.47 17.17 -29.92
N ASN A 295 -10.98 17.80 -28.86
CA ASN A 295 -11.27 19.23 -28.84
C ASN A 295 -10.02 20.12 -28.70
N ASN A 296 -8.88 19.55 -28.25
CA ASN A 296 -7.62 20.27 -28.03
C ASN A 296 -6.51 19.66 -28.89
N LYS A 297 -6.54 19.83 -30.18
CA LYS A 297 -5.60 19.24 -31.15
C LYS A 297 -4.12 19.66 -31.01
N ASN A 298 -3.75 20.55 -30.09
CA ASN A 298 -2.38 21.00 -29.90
C ASN A 298 -1.89 20.71 -28.48
N ASN A 299 -0.87 19.90 -28.39
CA ASN A 299 0.05 19.61 -27.29
C ASN A 299 -0.27 18.42 -26.36
N SER A 300 0.77 17.61 -26.22
CA SER A 300 1.03 16.73 -25.06
C SER A 300 0.99 17.56 -23.77
N GLN A 301 -0.17 17.69 -23.14
CA GLN A 301 -0.32 18.44 -21.89
C GLN A 301 -1.03 17.60 -20.83
N VAL A 302 -0.44 17.64 -19.63
CA VAL A 302 -1.10 17.20 -18.43
C VAL A 302 -2.33 18.06 -18.20
N LYS A 303 -3.50 17.45 -18.15
CA LYS A 303 -4.73 18.14 -17.73
C LYS A 303 -5.36 17.40 -16.57
N THR A 304 -5.69 18.14 -15.53
CA THR A 304 -6.56 17.60 -14.49
C THR A 304 -7.99 17.60 -15.01
N VAL A 305 -8.60 16.44 -15.07
CA VAL A 305 -9.96 16.24 -15.56
C VAL A 305 -10.84 15.81 -14.41
N LYS A 306 -11.95 16.53 -14.19
CA LYS A 306 -13.01 16.08 -13.30
C LYS A 306 -13.97 15.20 -14.06
N VAL A 307 -14.16 13.97 -13.62
CA VAL A 307 -15.13 13.04 -14.18
C VAL A 307 -16.36 12.97 -13.27
N LEU A 308 -17.50 12.55 -13.83
CA LEU A 308 -18.85 12.53 -13.26
C LEU A 308 -18.99 12.01 -11.81
N ASN A 309 -18.03 11.24 -11.28
CA ASN A 309 -18.07 10.69 -9.92
C ASN A 309 -17.31 11.53 -8.87
N LYS A 310 -17.06 12.82 -9.13
CA LYS A 310 -16.31 13.74 -8.24
C LYS A 310 -14.81 13.39 -8.04
N GLU A 311 -14.28 12.40 -8.71
CA GLU A 311 -12.88 12.04 -8.65
C GLU A 311 -12.06 12.84 -9.68
N ASN A 312 -10.88 13.28 -9.29
CA ASN A 312 -9.96 14.01 -10.16
C ASN A 312 -8.98 13.02 -10.78
N TYR A 313 -8.83 13.11 -12.11
CA TYR A 313 -7.88 12.32 -12.87
C TYR A 313 -6.82 13.21 -13.50
N LEU A 314 -5.61 12.69 -13.62
CA LEU A 314 -4.53 13.27 -14.39
C LEU A 314 -4.56 12.63 -15.79
N LEU A 315 -4.82 13.41 -16.81
CA LEU A 315 -4.86 13.00 -18.20
C LEU A 315 -3.54 13.37 -18.90
N TYR A 316 -2.89 12.35 -19.45
CA TYR A 316 -1.74 12.51 -20.34
C TYR A 316 -2.10 12.00 -21.72
N SER A 317 -1.65 12.68 -22.76
CA SER A 317 -1.83 12.22 -24.13
C SER A 317 -0.63 12.60 -24.99
N TRP A 318 -0.27 11.71 -25.89
CA TRP A 318 0.78 11.88 -26.89
C TRP A 318 0.25 11.50 -28.26
N GLN A 319 0.69 12.19 -29.26
CA GLN A 319 0.48 11.80 -30.64
C GLN A 319 1.79 11.21 -31.17
N TYR A 320 1.69 10.07 -31.80
CA TYR A 320 2.79 9.39 -32.45
C TYR A 320 2.39 9.00 -33.85
N THR A 321 3.11 9.52 -34.83
CA THR A 321 2.92 9.13 -36.23
C THR A 321 3.81 7.94 -36.52
N LEU A 322 3.19 6.81 -36.85
CA LEU A 322 3.91 5.63 -37.30
C LEU A 322 4.67 5.96 -38.57
N PRO A 323 5.93 5.53 -38.73
CA PRO A 323 6.69 5.79 -39.94
C PRO A 323 5.94 5.28 -41.18
N ASP A 324 5.70 6.19 -42.14
CA ASP A 324 4.87 5.92 -43.30
C ASP A 324 3.51 5.29 -43.00
N GLY A 325 2.88 5.76 -41.94
CA GLY A 325 1.60 5.21 -41.46
C GLY A 325 0.72 6.21 -40.72
N PRO A 326 -0.38 5.75 -40.13
CA PRO A 326 -1.32 6.62 -39.43
C PRO A 326 -0.74 7.24 -38.17
N THR A 327 -1.30 8.37 -37.77
CA THR A 327 -1.05 8.97 -36.46
C THR A 327 -1.95 8.32 -35.42
N ILE A 328 -1.33 7.86 -34.36
CA ILE A 328 -2.04 7.30 -33.20
C ILE A 328 -1.94 8.25 -32.00
N THR A 329 -3.01 8.36 -31.26
CA THR A 329 -3.03 9.07 -29.97
C THR A 329 -2.98 8.04 -28.85
N ILE A 330 -1.97 8.15 -28.01
CA ILE A 330 -1.77 7.34 -26.81
C ILE A 330 -2.21 8.18 -25.62
N ALA A 331 -3.15 7.70 -24.83
CA ALA A 331 -3.66 8.43 -23.68
C ALA A 331 -3.68 7.56 -22.43
N SER A 332 -3.46 8.20 -21.30
CA SER A 332 -3.60 7.59 -19.99
C SER A 332 -4.33 8.52 -19.03
N MET A 333 -5.20 7.97 -18.21
CA MET A 333 -5.88 8.63 -17.10
C MET A 333 -5.54 7.92 -15.80
N LEU A 334 -5.03 8.66 -14.84
CA LEU A 334 -4.63 8.14 -13.55
C LEU A 334 -5.42 8.86 -12.44
N PRO A 335 -6.08 8.12 -11.52
CA PRO A 335 -6.84 8.74 -10.45
C PRO A 335 -5.90 9.46 -9.48
N LYS A 336 -6.22 10.72 -9.18
CA LYS A 336 -5.40 11.53 -8.27
C LYS A 336 -5.44 10.97 -6.84
N SER A 337 -6.57 10.41 -6.43
CA SER A 337 -6.80 9.84 -5.11
C SER A 337 -5.81 8.73 -4.74
N GLN A 338 -5.38 7.94 -5.70
CA GLN A 338 -4.46 6.82 -5.46
C GLN A 338 -3.06 7.29 -5.02
N PHE A 339 -2.69 8.50 -5.42
CA PHE A 339 -1.42 9.10 -5.02
C PHE A 339 -1.53 9.93 -3.73
N ASP A 340 -2.75 10.14 -3.21
CA ASP A 340 -3.01 10.90 -1.97
C ASP A 340 -2.80 10.07 -0.70
N GLU A 341 -2.94 8.75 -0.78
CA GLU A 341 -2.94 7.87 0.39
C GLU A 341 -1.65 7.96 1.26
N PRO A 342 -0.44 7.94 0.68
CA PRO A 342 0.79 8.09 1.46
C PRO A 342 0.83 9.43 2.21
N PHE A 343 0.39 10.51 1.57
CA PHE A 343 0.40 11.86 2.15
C PHE A 343 -0.67 12.01 3.23
N ARG A 344 -1.84 11.39 3.05
CA ARG A 344 -2.90 11.36 4.06
C ARG A 344 -2.43 10.67 5.33
N ASN A 345 -1.74 9.55 5.20
CA ASN A 345 -1.20 8.83 6.35
C ASN A 345 -0.10 9.62 7.07
N ILE A 346 0.79 10.28 6.30
CA ILE A 346 1.79 11.19 6.87
C ILE A 346 1.10 12.33 7.63
N PHE A 347 0.06 12.93 7.04
CA PHE A 347 -0.68 14.02 7.68
C PHE A 347 -1.38 13.59 8.98
N ILE A 348 -2.02 12.41 8.97
CA ILE A 348 -2.62 11.83 10.18
C ILE A 348 -1.55 11.62 11.26
N ASN A 349 -0.39 11.07 10.90
CA ASN A 349 0.70 10.84 11.83
C ASN A 349 1.26 12.15 12.40
N ILE A 350 1.36 13.21 11.59
CA ILE A 350 1.78 14.55 12.05
C ILE A 350 0.78 15.11 13.06
N ILE A 351 -0.53 14.98 12.80
CA ILE A 351 -1.57 15.40 13.75
C ILE A 351 -1.47 14.60 15.05
N LEU A 352 -1.35 13.29 14.97
CA LEU A 352 -1.20 12.42 16.16
C LEU A 352 0.05 12.80 16.96
N PHE A 353 1.17 13.02 16.29
CA PHE A 353 2.41 13.44 16.92
C PHE A 353 2.27 14.84 17.55
N SER A 354 1.56 15.75 16.89
CA SER A 354 1.26 17.08 17.44
C SER A 354 0.40 17.00 18.70
N ILE A 355 -0.57 16.09 18.75
CA ILE A 355 -1.38 15.84 19.94
C ILE A 355 -0.51 15.29 21.08
N VAL A 356 0.41 14.36 20.77
CA VAL A 356 1.36 13.85 21.77
C VAL A 356 2.25 14.96 22.31
N ILE A 357 2.79 15.82 21.45
CA ILE A 357 3.61 16.97 21.88
C ILE A 357 2.79 17.94 22.74
N LEU A 358 1.55 18.24 22.33
CA LEU A 358 0.66 19.11 23.11
C LEU A 358 0.35 18.50 24.48
N THR A 359 0.09 17.20 24.55
CA THR A 359 -0.17 16.53 25.83
C THR A 359 1.06 16.49 26.72
N LEU A 360 2.23 16.17 26.16
CA LEU A 360 3.50 16.23 26.89
C LEU A 360 3.83 17.65 27.33
N GLY A 361 3.65 18.63 26.45
CA GLY A 361 3.84 20.05 26.77
C GLY A 361 2.89 20.54 27.85
N PHE A 362 1.64 20.08 27.83
CA PHE A 362 0.67 20.37 28.88
C PHE A 362 1.09 19.77 30.23
N ILE A 363 1.49 18.48 30.21
CA ILE A 363 1.99 17.80 31.42
C ILE A 363 3.23 18.51 31.97
N LEU A 364 4.18 18.83 31.09
CA LEU A 364 5.39 19.56 31.45
C LEU A 364 5.06 20.94 31.99
N SER A 365 4.15 21.68 31.34
CA SER A 365 3.67 22.98 31.80
C SER A 365 3.03 22.90 33.18
N MET A 366 2.23 21.86 33.41
CA MET A 366 1.61 21.60 34.69
C MET A 366 2.66 21.27 35.77
N PHE A 367 3.69 20.50 35.40
CA PHE A 367 4.81 20.18 36.26
C PHE A 367 5.63 21.43 36.62
N ILE A 368 6.05 22.22 35.62
CA ILE A 368 6.81 23.46 35.79
C ILE A 368 6.00 24.48 36.60
N SER A 369 4.71 24.63 36.23
CA SER A 369 3.80 25.56 36.94
C SER A 369 3.63 25.18 38.42
N ASN A 370 3.53 23.87 38.70
CA ASN A 370 3.48 23.39 40.09
C ASN A 370 4.84 23.57 40.79
N TRP A 371 5.93 23.24 40.07
CA TRP A 371 7.30 23.35 40.59
C TRP A 371 7.69 24.78 40.95
N VAL A 372 7.32 25.76 40.07
CA VAL A 372 7.59 27.19 40.32
C VAL A 372 6.60 27.82 41.28
N SER A 373 5.30 27.54 41.11
CA SER A 373 4.26 28.19 41.91
C SER A 373 4.17 27.67 43.34
N ARG A 374 4.44 26.37 43.52
CA ARG A 374 4.28 25.71 44.81
C ARG A 374 5.20 26.31 45.89
N PRO A 375 6.52 26.47 45.66
CA PRO A 375 7.40 27.13 46.62
C PRO A 375 6.99 28.56 46.93
N LEU A 376 6.57 29.33 45.91
CA LEU A 376 6.17 30.74 46.09
C LEU A 376 4.87 30.87 46.89
N VAL A 377 3.89 29.95 46.63
CA VAL A 377 2.64 29.92 47.42
C VAL A 377 2.93 29.50 48.86
N GLU A 378 3.79 28.49 49.03
CA GLU A 378 4.20 28.04 50.36
C GLU A 378 4.94 29.14 51.12
N LEU A 379 5.85 29.87 50.47
CA LEU A 379 6.51 31.08 51.06
C LEU A 379 5.50 32.19 51.40
N GLY A 380 4.51 32.43 50.53
CA GLY A 380 3.44 33.38 50.78
C GLY A 380 2.55 33.01 51.96
N ILE A 381 2.20 31.74 52.08
CA ILE A 381 1.43 31.20 53.21
C ILE A 381 2.24 31.31 54.49
N TRP A 382 3.52 30.95 54.43
CA TRP A 382 4.43 31.04 55.55
C TRP A 382 4.64 32.49 56.00
N ALA A 383 4.89 33.43 55.09
CA ALA A 383 4.98 34.85 55.40
C ALA A 383 3.69 35.37 56.06
N THR A 384 2.53 34.87 55.64
CA THR A 384 1.24 35.24 56.24
C THR A 384 1.08 34.67 57.65
N LYS A 385 1.52 33.40 57.86
CA LYS A 385 1.54 32.76 59.17
C LYS A 385 2.50 33.47 60.14
N LEU A 386 3.73 33.81 59.66
CA LEU A 386 4.69 34.61 60.40
C LEU A 386 4.10 35.96 60.82
N GLY A 387 3.37 36.63 59.93
CA GLY A 387 2.68 37.87 60.21
C GLY A 387 1.55 37.77 61.26
N ARG A 388 1.04 36.53 61.51
CA ARG A 388 0.02 36.22 62.54
C ARG A 388 0.63 35.76 63.86
N GLY A 389 1.93 35.63 63.94
CA GLY A 389 2.59 35.14 65.16
C GLY A 389 2.56 33.61 65.27
N GLU A 390 2.19 32.90 64.22
CA GLU A 390 2.23 31.44 64.16
C GLU A 390 3.63 31.00 63.68
N TRP A 391 4.52 30.69 64.62
CA TRP A 391 5.94 30.39 64.38
C TRP A 391 6.16 28.91 64.12
N GLU A 392 5.59 28.39 63.07
CA GLU A 392 5.95 27.04 62.58
C GLU A 392 7.14 27.13 61.63
N GLU A 393 8.13 26.29 61.85
CA GLU A 393 9.31 26.21 61.00
C GLU A 393 8.96 25.78 59.57
N THR A 394 9.47 26.58 58.61
CA THR A 394 9.62 26.07 57.26
C THR A 394 11.07 25.67 57.01
N LYS A 395 11.23 24.50 56.48
CA LYS A 395 12.49 24.01 55.95
C LYS A 395 13.01 24.95 54.86
N HIS A 396 14.28 25.26 54.93
CA HIS A 396 14.99 25.79 53.78
C HIS A 396 14.81 24.77 52.64
N GLN A 397 13.96 25.07 51.70
CA GLN A 397 13.88 24.30 50.45
C GLN A 397 14.96 24.88 49.55
N ASP A 398 16.00 24.09 49.31
CA ASP A 398 16.94 24.36 48.24
C ASP A 398 16.14 24.47 46.93
N SER A 399 15.84 25.68 46.54
CA SER A 399 15.14 25.92 45.28
C SER A 399 16.20 26.12 44.20
N LEU A 400 16.09 25.36 43.11
CA LEU A 400 16.91 25.60 41.92
C LEU A 400 16.62 26.93 41.23
N ILE A 401 15.63 27.68 41.72
CA ILE A 401 15.28 29.03 41.26
C ILE A 401 15.93 30.05 42.20
N SER A 402 16.93 30.76 41.70
CA SER A 402 17.73 31.70 42.46
C SER A 402 16.91 32.81 43.17
N GLU A 403 15.82 33.27 42.53
CA GLU A 403 14.92 34.28 43.06
C GLU A 403 14.07 33.73 44.24
N VAL A 404 13.66 32.46 44.13
CA VAL A 404 12.91 31.76 45.19
C VAL A 404 13.83 31.50 46.38
N GLU A 405 15.06 31.12 46.12
CA GLU A 405 16.09 30.88 47.13
C GLU A 405 16.47 32.18 47.87
N SER A 406 16.65 33.28 47.13
CA SER A 406 16.90 34.59 47.70
C SER A 406 15.74 35.07 48.56
N LEU A 407 14.49 34.87 48.11
CA LEU A 407 13.29 35.21 48.87
C LEU A 407 13.16 34.31 50.12
N SER A 408 13.40 33.02 49.96
CA SER A 408 13.41 32.06 51.07
C SER A 408 14.44 32.40 52.11
N SER A 409 15.68 32.74 51.67
CA SER A 409 16.78 33.14 52.57
C SER A 409 16.48 34.43 53.28
N SER A 410 15.87 35.41 52.61
CA SER A 410 15.48 36.68 53.23
C SER A 410 14.37 36.50 54.26
N LEU A 411 13.38 35.65 53.96
CA LEU A 411 12.32 35.31 54.92
C LEU A 411 12.85 34.47 56.06
N GLN A 412 13.80 33.57 55.80
CA GLN A 412 14.45 32.75 56.81
C GLN A 412 15.32 33.60 57.75
N PHE A 413 16.09 34.55 57.17
CA PHE A 413 16.83 35.53 57.98
C PHE A 413 15.90 36.35 58.89
N MET A 414 14.73 36.75 58.40
CA MET A 414 13.69 37.37 59.20
C MET A 414 13.14 36.40 60.28
N ALA A 415 12.91 35.13 59.92
CA ALA A 415 12.44 34.13 60.86
C ALA A 415 13.51 33.76 61.91
N ASP A 416 14.79 33.61 61.48
CA ASP A 416 15.92 33.31 62.37
C ASP A 416 16.22 34.47 63.37
N ASN A 417 16.01 35.72 62.98
CA ASN A 417 16.03 36.82 63.88
C ASN A 417 14.90 36.78 64.93
N ILE A 418 13.80 36.17 64.59
CA ILE A 418 12.68 35.92 65.49
C ILE A 418 12.91 34.61 66.27
N LYS A 419 13.68 33.66 65.72
CA LYS A 419 13.97 32.30 66.22
C LYS A 419 14.87 32.28 67.48
N HIS A 420 15.62 33.36 67.77
CA HIS A 420 16.37 33.41 68.99
C HIS A 420 15.49 33.28 70.28
N ASN A 421 14.13 33.23 70.05
CA ASN A 421 13.19 33.10 71.15
C ASN A 421 12.47 31.68 71.18
N THR A 422 12.77 30.73 70.30
CA THR A 422 12.05 29.48 70.32
C THR A 422 12.95 28.27 69.95
N ILE A 423 13.77 27.85 70.91
CA ILE A 423 14.77 26.69 70.75
C ILE A 423 14.12 25.31 70.60
N ASN A 424 12.79 25.18 70.63
CA ASN A 424 12.14 23.87 70.67
C ASN A 424 11.67 23.28 69.33
N LEU A 425 11.91 23.98 68.21
CA LEU A 425 11.34 23.50 66.94
C LEU A 425 12.32 22.71 66.02
N GLU A 426 13.65 22.72 66.31
CA GLU A 426 14.65 22.04 65.46
C GLU A 426 14.52 20.49 65.42
N ASN A 427 13.95 19.90 66.49
CA ASN A 427 13.85 18.42 66.58
C ASN A 427 12.73 17.83 65.74
N GLU A 428 11.73 18.61 65.34
CA GLU A 428 10.58 18.10 64.57
C GLU A 428 10.83 18.07 63.07
N VAL A 429 11.72 18.98 62.60
CA VAL A 429 12.07 19.10 61.19
C VAL A 429 12.89 17.91 60.66
N THR A 430 13.77 17.38 61.52
CA THR A 430 14.64 16.26 61.14
C THR A 430 13.84 14.95 60.92
N LYS A 431 12.76 14.79 61.68
CA LYS A 431 11.92 13.57 61.56
C LYS A 431 11.09 13.50 60.28
N ARG A 432 10.58 14.63 59.80
CA ARG A 432 9.78 14.66 58.55
C ARG A 432 10.59 14.51 57.29
N THR A 433 11.92 14.86 57.35
CA THR A 433 12.81 14.68 56.19
C THR A 433 13.08 13.21 55.85
N GLN A 434 13.14 12.37 56.87
CA GLN A 434 13.33 10.93 56.67
C GLN A 434 12.09 10.22 56.13
N GLU A 435 10.90 10.71 56.48
CA GLU A 435 9.63 10.14 56.00
C GLU A 435 9.37 10.43 54.50
N LEU A 436 9.79 11.59 54.01
CA LEU A 436 9.69 11.96 52.60
C LEU A 436 10.62 11.15 51.68
N GLN A 437 11.80 10.79 52.15
CA GLN A 437 12.72 9.94 51.40
C GLN A 437 12.19 8.49 51.24
N GLN A 438 11.49 7.99 52.24
CA GLN A 438 10.85 6.68 52.16
C GLN A 438 9.65 6.65 51.21
N LEU A 439 8.94 7.78 51.07
CA LEU A 439 7.76 7.88 50.19
C LEU A 439 8.15 7.92 48.70
N ASN A 440 9.26 8.58 48.37
CA ASN A 440 9.75 8.67 46.99
C ASN A 440 10.20 7.31 46.41
N SER A 441 10.81 6.44 47.25
CA SER A 441 11.20 5.09 46.79
C SER A 441 10.02 4.15 46.55
N LYS A 442 8.85 4.45 47.16
CA LYS A 442 7.60 3.72 46.89
C LYS A 442 6.91 4.13 45.57
N LEU A 443 7.08 5.37 45.15
CA LEU A 443 6.46 5.88 43.93
C LEU A 443 7.08 5.29 42.64
N GLU A 444 8.36 4.99 42.64
CA GLU A 444 9.04 4.34 41.47
C GLU A 444 8.55 2.90 41.24
N LYS A 445 8.25 2.15 42.32
CA LYS A 445 7.72 0.78 42.18
C LYS A 445 6.27 0.72 41.67
N LEU A 446 5.47 1.74 41.93
CA LEU A 446 4.08 1.84 41.48
C LEU A 446 3.93 2.19 39.99
N SER A 447 4.98 2.64 39.34
CA SER A 447 4.95 3.13 37.97
C SER A 447 4.98 2.00 36.90
N ASN A 448 5.54 0.84 37.19
CA ASN A 448 5.78 -0.22 36.22
C ASN A 448 4.91 -1.48 36.44
N THR A 449 4.15 -1.52 37.52
CA THR A 449 3.27 -2.65 37.82
C THR A 449 1.80 -2.27 37.68
N ASP A 450 0.98 -3.23 37.31
CA ASP A 450 -0.46 -3.11 37.35
C ASP A 450 -0.93 -3.19 38.82
N GLY A 451 -1.69 -2.17 39.24
CA GLY A 451 -2.08 -2.01 40.63
C GLY A 451 -3.02 -3.11 41.19
N LEU A 452 -3.72 -3.82 40.32
CA LEU A 452 -4.61 -4.90 40.69
C LEU A 452 -3.91 -6.26 40.73
N THR A 453 -3.19 -6.58 39.68
CA THR A 453 -2.65 -7.93 39.45
C THR A 453 -1.17 -8.07 39.85
N ALA A 454 -0.52 -6.98 40.19
CA ALA A 454 0.89 -6.94 40.59
C ALA A 454 1.89 -7.58 39.60
N ILE A 455 1.48 -7.69 38.33
CA ILE A 455 2.36 -7.97 37.20
C ILE A 455 2.72 -6.67 36.49
N ALA A 456 3.53 -6.74 35.43
CA ALA A 456 3.85 -5.55 34.64
C ALA A 456 2.59 -4.92 34.03
N ASN A 457 2.58 -3.59 33.97
CA ASN A 457 1.52 -2.86 33.27
C ASN A 457 1.85 -2.71 31.78
N ARG A 458 0.89 -2.20 31.01
CA ARG A 458 1.01 -1.99 29.57
C ARG A 458 2.21 -1.13 29.20
N ARG A 459 2.45 -0.04 29.95
CA ARG A 459 3.58 0.85 29.65
C ARG A 459 4.91 0.10 29.75
N PHE A 460 5.07 -0.74 30.76
CA PHE A 460 6.29 -1.53 30.91
C PHE A 460 6.39 -2.63 29.84
N PHE A 461 5.25 -3.20 29.40
CA PHE A 461 5.22 -4.10 28.25
C PHE A 461 5.72 -3.40 26.98
N ASP A 462 5.22 -2.18 26.67
CA ASP A 462 5.60 -1.44 25.48
C ASP A 462 7.12 -1.14 25.44
N GLU A 463 7.72 -0.92 26.62
CA GLU A 463 9.17 -0.76 26.74
C GLU A 463 9.93 -2.08 26.48
N ILE A 464 9.44 -3.18 27.06
CA ILE A 464 10.09 -4.49 26.98
C ILE A 464 9.95 -5.12 25.62
N ILE A 465 8.81 -5.00 24.95
CA ILE A 465 8.62 -5.62 23.63
C ILE A 465 9.57 -5.03 22.60
N ILE A 466 9.81 -3.72 22.62
CA ILE A 466 10.78 -3.06 21.75
C ILE A 466 12.19 -3.63 21.98
N GLN A 467 12.56 -3.81 23.26
CA GLN A 467 13.85 -4.37 23.63
C GLN A 467 14.00 -5.83 23.16
N GLU A 468 12.95 -6.64 23.36
CA GLU A 468 12.97 -8.06 22.99
C GLU A 468 12.93 -8.25 21.46
N VAL A 469 12.20 -7.43 20.71
CA VAL A 469 12.28 -7.41 19.24
C VAL A 469 13.69 -7.08 18.78
N SER A 470 14.28 -6.03 19.35
CA SER A 470 15.67 -5.63 19.03
C SER A 470 16.69 -6.72 19.41
N ARG A 471 16.46 -7.44 20.51
CA ARG A 471 17.27 -8.55 20.94
C ARG A 471 17.13 -9.76 20.01
N ALA A 472 15.89 -10.10 19.64
CA ALA A 472 15.60 -11.21 18.75
C ALA A 472 16.16 -10.96 17.33
N LYS A 473 16.09 -9.73 16.82
CA LYS A 473 16.76 -9.30 15.58
C LYS A 473 18.25 -9.58 15.61
N ARG A 474 18.95 -9.11 16.64
CA ARG A 474 20.42 -9.29 16.78
C ARG A 474 20.82 -10.75 16.85
N LYS A 475 20.02 -11.57 17.53
CA LYS A 475 20.30 -13.00 17.72
C LYS A 475 19.77 -13.89 16.59
N LYS A 476 18.93 -13.35 15.70
CA LYS A 476 18.21 -14.08 14.64
C LYS A 476 17.44 -15.29 15.19
N VAL A 477 16.77 -15.08 16.31
CA VAL A 477 15.97 -16.11 16.99
C VAL A 477 14.49 -15.75 16.94
N PRO A 478 13.58 -16.73 17.02
CA PRO A 478 12.16 -16.44 17.03
C PRO A 478 11.76 -15.73 18.31
N LEU A 479 10.91 -14.74 18.18
CA LEU A 479 10.24 -14.05 19.27
C LEU A 479 8.76 -14.36 19.23
N GLY A 480 8.26 -14.94 20.30
CA GLY A 480 6.87 -15.26 20.46
C GLY A 480 6.11 -14.24 21.31
N LEU A 481 4.87 -13.99 20.93
CA LEU A 481 3.93 -13.18 21.69
C LEU A 481 2.60 -13.94 21.82
N ILE A 482 2.10 -13.98 23.03
CA ILE A 482 0.77 -14.49 23.35
C ILE A 482 -0.06 -13.31 23.86
N ILE A 483 -1.16 -13.03 23.20
CA ILE A 483 -2.19 -12.11 23.70
C ILE A 483 -3.38 -12.97 24.11
N MET A 484 -3.91 -12.73 25.27
CA MET A 484 -5.03 -13.51 25.80
C MET A 484 -6.07 -12.59 26.43
N ASP A 485 -7.31 -13.05 26.36
CA ASP A 485 -8.47 -12.31 26.85
C ASP A 485 -9.45 -13.28 27.50
N ILE A 486 -9.96 -12.89 28.65
CA ILE A 486 -10.90 -13.73 29.42
C ILE A 486 -12.27 -13.75 28.75
N ASP A 487 -12.72 -14.93 28.35
CA ASP A 487 -13.98 -15.10 27.65
C ASP A 487 -15.19 -14.68 28.50
N TYR A 488 -16.04 -13.84 27.91
CA TYR A 488 -17.27 -13.36 28.54
C TYR A 488 -17.06 -12.62 29.86
N PHE A 489 -15.89 -12.03 30.11
CA PHE A 489 -15.54 -11.40 31.39
C PHE A 489 -16.51 -10.29 31.79
N LYS A 490 -17.02 -9.51 30.83
CA LYS A 490 -18.06 -8.52 31.11
C LYS A 490 -19.31 -9.17 31.71
N LYS A 491 -19.80 -10.30 31.15
CA LYS A 491 -20.94 -11.03 31.67
C LYS A 491 -20.64 -11.60 33.06
N TYR A 492 -19.40 -11.98 33.29
CA TYR A 492 -18.96 -12.44 34.63
C TYR A 492 -19.07 -11.32 35.65
N ASN A 493 -18.56 -10.12 35.33
CA ASN A 493 -18.66 -8.94 36.18
C ASN A 493 -20.10 -8.52 36.42
N ASP A 494 -20.95 -8.57 35.40
CA ASP A 494 -22.38 -8.20 35.50
C ASP A 494 -23.13 -9.16 36.40
N LEU A 495 -22.74 -10.45 36.44
CA LEU A 495 -23.39 -11.47 37.25
C LEU A 495 -22.85 -11.54 38.68
N TYR A 496 -21.52 -11.52 38.85
CA TYR A 496 -20.87 -11.78 40.15
C TYR A 496 -20.32 -10.52 40.83
N GLY A 497 -20.41 -9.36 40.15
CA GLY A 497 -19.91 -8.07 40.61
C GLY A 497 -18.42 -7.86 40.34
N HIS A 498 -18.00 -6.59 40.32
CA HIS A 498 -16.64 -6.20 40.01
C HIS A 498 -15.60 -6.78 40.99
N GLN A 499 -15.96 -6.95 42.27
CA GLN A 499 -15.05 -7.55 43.27
C GLN A 499 -14.67 -9.00 42.91
N ALA A 500 -15.66 -9.76 42.40
CA ALA A 500 -15.40 -11.13 41.92
C ALA A 500 -14.56 -11.11 40.65
N GLY A 501 -14.79 -10.13 39.77
CA GLY A 501 -13.97 -9.91 38.59
C GLY A 501 -12.53 -9.56 38.90
N ASP A 502 -12.30 -8.68 39.86
CA ASP A 502 -10.95 -8.32 40.31
C ASP A 502 -10.20 -9.53 40.87
N ASN A 503 -10.89 -10.33 41.72
CA ASN A 503 -10.33 -11.60 42.21
C ASN A 503 -10.02 -12.57 41.06
N CYS A 504 -10.91 -12.65 40.07
CA CYS A 504 -10.68 -13.46 38.87
C CYS A 504 -9.43 -13.01 38.11
N LEU A 505 -9.25 -11.71 37.90
CA LEU A 505 -8.07 -11.15 37.23
C LEU A 505 -6.78 -11.43 38.01
N ILE A 506 -6.81 -11.32 39.33
CA ILE A 506 -5.66 -11.62 40.20
C ILE A 506 -5.29 -13.12 40.10
N VAL A 507 -6.27 -14.00 40.20
CA VAL A 507 -6.07 -15.46 40.09
C VAL A 507 -5.56 -15.79 38.68
N PHE A 508 -6.13 -15.18 37.67
CA PHE A 508 -5.71 -15.34 36.25
C PHE A 508 -4.25 -14.93 36.06
N ALA A 509 -3.88 -13.73 36.50
CA ALA A 509 -2.51 -13.22 36.39
C ALA A 509 -1.51 -14.12 37.14
N ASN A 510 -1.85 -14.55 38.37
CA ASN A 510 -0.99 -15.42 39.15
C ASN A 510 -0.85 -16.78 38.46
N THR A 511 -1.94 -17.34 37.93
CA THR A 511 -1.88 -18.63 37.21
C THR A 511 -0.94 -18.55 36.00
N ILE A 512 -0.97 -17.47 35.24
CA ILE A 512 -0.05 -17.31 34.12
C ILE A 512 1.37 -17.16 34.65
N LYS A 513 1.60 -16.26 35.62
CA LYS A 513 2.91 -15.97 36.21
C LYS A 513 3.60 -17.21 36.78
N GLU A 514 2.89 -18.04 37.48
CA GLU A 514 3.41 -19.29 38.08
C GLU A 514 3.74 -20.35 37.03
N ASN A 515 3.14 -20.27 35.84
CA ASN A 515 3.39 -21.17 34.73
C ASN A 515 4.39 -20.65 33.70
N LEU A 516 4.99 -19.45 33.90
CA LEU A 516 6.12 -19.00 33.09
C LEU A 516 7.31 -19.94 33.33
N LYS A 517 7.84 -20.51 32.26
CA LYS A 517 8.87 -21.56 32.32
C LYS A 517 10.30 -21.01 32.48
N ARG A 518 10.52 -19.77 32.03
CA ARG A 518 11.86 -19.16 31.95
C ARG A 518 11.87 -17.78 32.62
N LYS A 519 13.00 -17.38 33.18
CA LYS A 519 13.18 -16.01 33.71
C LYS A 519 13.08 -14.93 32.63
N SER A 520 13.25 -15.32 31.36
CA SER A 520 13.12 -14.43 30.21
C SER A 520 11.68 -14.23 29.74
N ASP A 521 10.75 -15.08 30.19
CA ASP A 521 9.34 -14.93 29.85
C ASP A 521 8.78 -13.75 30.62
N PHE A 522 8.11 -12.86 29.91
CA PHE A 522 7.62 -11.64 30.49
C PHE A 522 6.10 -11.58 30.36
N ILE A 523 5.44 -11.30 31.47
CA ILE A 523 3.99 -11.14 31.53
C ILE A 523 3.63 -9.71 31.87
N ALA A 524 2.62 -9.18 31.19
CA ALA A 524 2.00 -7.91 31.53
C ALA A 524 0.48 -7.98 31.37
N ARG A 525 -0.20 -7.11 32.09
CA ARG A 525 -1.60 -6.80 31.84
C ARG A 525 -1.68 -5.71 30.79
N TYR A 526 -2.22 -6.06 29.61
CA TYR A 526 -2.27 -5.18 28.46
C TYR A 526 -3.39 -4.15 28.58
N GLY A 527 -4.52 -4.55 29.18
CA GLY A 527 -5.64 -3.67 29.51
C GLY A 527 -6.88 -4.48 29.88
N GLY A 528 -7.68 -4.01 30.81
CA GLY A 528 -8.92 -4.66 31.19
C GLY A 528 -8.74 -6.13 31.59
N GLU A 529 -9.33 -7.02 30.81
CA GLU A 529 -9.22 -8.48 30.88
C GLU A 529 -8.17 -9.09 29.97
N GLU A 530 -7.33 -8.26 29.30
CA GLU A 530 -6.30 -8.69 28.38
C GLU A 530 -4.95 -8.80 29.05
N PHE A 531 -4.26 -9.88 28.76
CA PHE A 531 -2.91 -10.17 29.24
C PHE A 531 -2.00 -10.51 28.06
N VAL A 532 -0.73 -10.19 28.21
CA VAL A 532 0.29 -10.48 27.20
C VAL A 532 1.45 -11.22 27.83
N VAL A 533 1.99 -12.19 27.10
CA VAL A 533 3.21 -12.88 27.46
C VAL A 533 4.20 -12.83 26.29
N ILE A 534 5.37 -12.24 26.53
CA ILE A 534 6.48 -12.30 25.61
C ILE A 534 7.26 -13.57 25.92
N VAL A 535 7.49 -14.38 24.91
CA VAL A 535 8.22 -15.65 25.02
C VAL A 535 9.42 -15.61 24.08
N PRO A 536 10.59 -15.16 24.55
CA PRO A 536 11.80 -15.13 23.74
C PRO A 536 12.26 -16.54 23.36
N ASP A 537 12.95 -16.63 22.22
CA ASP A 537 13.52 -17.88 21.70
C ASP A 537 12.47 -19.01 21.55
N SER A 538 11.25 -18.66 21.09
CA SER A 538 10.14 -19.61 20.98
C SER A 538 9.60 -19.67 19.55
N ASN A 539 9.77 -20.82 18.90
CA ASN A 539 9.18 -21.12 17.59
C ASN A 539 7.67 -21.40 17.69
N LYS A 540 7.04 -21.61 16.55
CA LYS A 540 5.60 -21.84 16.45
C LYS A 540 5.13 -23.02 17.32
N GLU A 541 5.83 -24.14 17.25
CA GLU A 541 5.46 -25.37 17.95
C GLU A 541 5.49 -25.14 19.46
N ASN A 542 6.59 -24.59 19.95
CA ASN A 542 6.82 -24.37 21.40
C ASN A 542 5.84 -23.34 21.98
N ILE A 543 5.57 -22.25 21.26
CA ILE A 543 4.68 -21.22 21.78
C ILE A 543 3.21 -21.67 21.75
N LEU A 544 2.82 -22.45 20.73
CA LEU A 544 1.49 -23.04 20.65
C LEU A 544 1.25 -24.05 21.78
N GLU A 545 2.23 -24.91 22.03
CA GLU A 545 2.18 -25.85 23.16
C GLU A 545 2.07 -25.09 24.47
N PHE A 546 2.89 -24.07 24.66
CA PHE A 546 2.86 -23.24 25.86
C PHE A 546 1.53 -22.50 26.04
N ALA A 547 1.00 -21.91 25.00
CA ALA A 547 -0.30 -21.23 25.04
C ALA A 547 -1.44 -22.22 25.34
N ASN A 548 -1.39 -23.44 24.81
CA ASN A 548 -2.37 -24.49 25.15
C ASN A 548 -2.27 -24.92 26.60
N ILE A 549 -1.06 -25.06 27.14
CA ILE A 549 -0.85 -25.34 28.57
C ILE A 549 -1.47 -24.23 29.41
N LEU A 550 -1.25 -22.97 29.09
CA LEU A 550 -1.84 -21.85 29.82
C LEU A 550 -3.35 -21.87 29.73
N ARG A 551 -3.93 -22.11 28.54
CA ARG A 551 -5.36 -22.23 28.33
C ARG A 551 -5.97 -23.32 29.18
N GLU A 552 -5.33 -24.50 29.23
CA GLU A 552 -5.78 -25.62 30.06
C GLU A 552 -5.67 -25.30 31.56
N LYS A 553 -4.59 -24.70 32.00
CA LYS A 553 -4.40 -24.27 33.39
C LYS A 553 -5.49 -23.31 33.83
N ILE A 554 -5.82 -22.32 32.98
CA ILE A 554 -6.88 -21.36 33.23
C ILE A 554 -8.25 -22.07 33.28
N SER A 555 -8.55 -22.90 32.29
CA SER A 555 -9.80 -23.67 32.26
C SER A 555 -9.93 -24.60 33.46
N ASN A 556 -8.83 -25.14 34.01
CA ASN A 556 -8.79 -26.03 35.17
C ASN A 556 -8.88 -25.29 36.50
N LEU A 557 -8.86 -23.96 36.53
CA LEU A 557 -9.19 -23.18 37.71
C LEU A 557 -10.64 -23.43 38.16
N ASN A 558 -11.49 -23.88 37.22
CA ASN A 558 -12.90 -24.19 37.45
C ASN A 558 -13.67 -23.06 38.16
N ILE A 559 -13.29 -21.82 37.92
CA ILE A 559 -14.04 -20.65 38.41
C ILE A 559 -15.38 -20.64 37.71
N GLN A 560 -16.45 -20.81 38.46
CA GLN A 560 -17.82 -20.93 37.95
C GLN A 560 -18.22 -19.65 37.18
N HIS A 561 -18.79 -19.83 35.99
CA HIS A 561 -19.35 -18.74 35.19
C HIS A 561 -20.61 -19.20 34.46
N GLU A 562 -21.76 -18.99 35.11
CA GLU A 562 -23.05 -19.51 34.64
C GLU A 562 -23.49 -18.95 33.28
N LEU A 563 -23.09 -17.74 32.92
CA LEU A 563 -23.43 -17.11 31.66
C LEU A 563 -22.41 -17.42 30.54
N SER A 564 -21.42 -18.25 30.80
CA SER A 564 -20.49 -18.75 29.80
C SER A 564 -20.99 -20.10 29.26
N GLU A 565 -20.87 -20.29 27.95
CA GLU A 565 -21.16 -21.59 27.31
C GLU A 565 -20.30 -22.73 27.86
N PHE A 566 -19.19 -22.40 28.51
CA PHE A 566 -18.28 -23.36 29.12
C PHE A 566 -18.60 -23.66 30.59
N GLY A 567 -19.59 -22.98 31.16
CA GLY A 567 -19.96 -23.11 32.57
C GLY A 567 -18.91 -22.59 33.57
N LYS A 568 -17.79 -22.11 33.06
CA LYS A 568 -16.65 -21.64 33.86
C LYS A 568 -15.87 -20.56 33.11
N ILE A 569 -14.96 -19.89 33.80
CA ILE A 569 -14.01 -18.96 33.21
C ILE A 569 -13.08 -19.72 32.27
N THR A 570 -13.00 -19.23 31.06
CA THR A 570 -12.07 -19.63 30.04
C THR A 570 -11.39 -18.38 29.43
N ALA A 571 -10.40 -18.58 28.59
CA ALA A 571 -9.78 -17.49 27.87
C ALA A 571 -9.47 -17.91 26.43
N SER A 572 -9.54 -16.93 25.54
CA SER A 572 -9.10 -17.05 24.18
C SER A 572 -7.67 -16.54 24.04
N PHE A 573 -6.90 -17.18 23.20
CA PHE A 573 -5.47 -16.93 23.03
C PHE A 573 -5.15 -16.66 21.57
N GLY A 574 -4.55 -15.51 21.32
CA GLY A 574 -3.93 -15.20 20.04
C GLY A 574 -2.42 -15.29 20.16
N VAL A 575 -1.83 -16.07 19.30
CA VAL A 575 -0.42 -16.41 19.35
C VAL A 575 0.25 -16.01 18.06
N ALA A 576 1.39 -15.38 18.16
CA ALA A 576 2.27 -15.10 17.03
C ALA A 576 3.72 -15.44 17.38
N SER A 577 4.47 -15.90 16.42
CA SER A 577 5.91 -16.09 16.53
C SER A 577 6.57 -15.75 15.20
N ILE A 578 7.52 -14.84 15.26
CA ILE A 578 8.26 -14.39 14.08
C ILE A 578 9.76 -14.41 14.39
N ILE A 579 10.59 -14.59 13.38
CA ILE A 579 12.02 -14.27 13.43
C ILE A 579 12.17 -12.86 12.86
N PRO A 580 12.36 -11.84 13.72
CA PRO A 580 12.37 -10.46 13.25
C PRO A 580 13.59 -10.20 12.36
N ASN A 581 13.35 -9.53 11.21
CA ASN A 581 14.40 -8.98 10.34
C ASN A 581 14.57 -7.46 10.59
N GLU A 582 15.38 -6.78 9.79
CA GLU A 582 15.65 -5.34 9.98
C GLU A 582 14.39 -4.47 9.87
N ASP A 583 13.46 -4.84 9.00
CA ASP A 583 12.22 -4.08 8.73
C ASP A 583 11.07 -4.44 9.68
N THR A 584 11.18 -5.52 10.43
CA THR A 584 10.11 -5.98 11.35
C THR A 584 9.97 -5.02 12.54
N SER A 585 8.78 -4.54 12.80
CA SER A 585 8.47 -3.74 14.00
C SER A 585 7.78 -4.59 15.07
N GLU A 586 7.85 -4.13 16.34
CA GLU A 586 7.05 -4.69 17.43
C GLU A 586 5.54 -4.66 17.12
N ILE A 587 5.11 -3.64 16.37
CA ILE A 587 3.72 -3.46 15.96
C ILE A 587 3.24 -4.64 15.09
N GLU A 588 4.10 -5.15 14.23
CA GLU A 588 3.78 -6.29 13.38
C GLU A 588 3.50 -7.55 14.20
N LEU A 589 4.38 -7.85 15.15
CA LEU A 589 4.20 -9.00 16.04
C LEU A 589 2.94 -8.88 16.90
N ILE A 590 2.69 -7.68 17.44
CA ILE A 590 1.50 -7.39 18.21
C ILE A 590 0.24 -7.56 17.35
N SER A 591 0.25 -7.01 16.13
CA SER A 591 -0.88 -7.11 15.21
C SER A 591 -1.20 -8.55 14.80
N LEU A 592 -0.19 -9.40 14.63
CA LEU A 592 -0.39 -10.81 14.31
C LEU A 592 -1.05 -11.56 15.49
N ALA A 593 -0.55 -11.35 16.71
CA ALA A 593 -1.11 -11.97 17.89
C ALA A 593 -2.55 -11.48 18.16
N ASP A 594 -2.82 -10.20 17.97
CA ASP A 594 -4.15 -9.63 18.13
C ASP A 594 -5.17 -10.20 17.13
N LYS A 595 -4.80 -10.27 15.85
CA LYS A 595 -5.62 -10.92 14.81
C LYS A 595 -5.88 -12.40 15.12
N ALA A 596 -4.90 -13.09 15.69
CA ALA A 596 -5.06 -14.47 16.11
C ALA A 596 -6.06 -14.56 17.27
N LEU A 597 -5.98 -13.66 18.25
CA LEU A 597 -6.93 -13.59 19.36
C LEU A 597 -8.36 -13.33 18.87
N TYR A 598 -8.50 -12.43 17.92
CA TYR A 598 -9.81 -12.15 17.31
C TYR A 598 -10.42 -13.43 16.68
N LYS A 599 -9.60 -14.16 15.90
CA LYS A 599 -10.03 -15.47 15.34
C LYS A 599 -10.40 -16.48 16.41
N ALA A 600 -9.63 -16.54 17.50
CA ALA A 600 -9.95 -17.43 18.61
C ALA A 600 -11.33 -17.14 19.21
N LYS A 601 -11.67 -15.85 19.35
CA LYS A 601 -12.98 -15.40 19.80
C LYS A 601 -14.11 -15.74 18.81
N GLU A 602 -13.89 -15.54 17.52
CA GLU A 602 -14.89 -15.87 16.47
C GLU A 602 -15.11 -17.37 16.32
N ASN A 603 -14.06 -18.15 16.40
CA ASN A 603 -14.13 -19.60 16.22
C ASN A 603 -14.72 -20.36 17.41
N GLY A 604 -15.35 -19.68 18.37
CA GLY A 604 -16.06 -20.29 19.50
C GLY A 604 -15.29 -20.24 20.81
N ARG A 605 -14.33 -19.34 20.99
CA ARG A 605 -13.61 -19.06 22.23
C ARG A 605 -12.90 -20.27 22.86
N ASN A 606 -12.32 -20.10 24.05
CA ASN A 606 -11.57 -21.12 24.80
C ASN A 606 -10.59 -21.92 23.92
N LYS A 607 -9.86 -21.25 23.08
CA LYS A 607 -8.90 -21.88 22.17
C LYS A 607 -7.70 -21.00 21.90
N VAL A 608 -6.72 -21.61 21.30
CA VAL A 608 -5.50 -20.95 20.83
C VAL A 608 -5.56 -20.88 19.32
N GLU A 609 -5.40 -19.70 18.78
CA GLU A 609 -5.21 -19.48 17.35
C GLU A 609 -3.83 -18.88 17.11
N PHE A 610 -3.25 -19.23 15.99
CA PHE A 610 -1.91 -18.80 15.60
C PHE A 610 -1.91 -18.10 14.25
N LEU A 611 -1.17 -16.99 14.18
CA LEU A 611 -0.83 -16.31 12.92
C LEU A 611 0.68 -16.05 12.87
N SER A 612 1.26 -16.17 11.69
CA SER A 612 2.69 -15.90 11.42
C SER A 612 2.83 -14.93 10.25
#